data_2fe770476c7852659682967d562310e2
#
_entry.id   2fe770476c7852659682967d562310e2
#
_cell.length_a   1.000
_cell.length_b   1.000
_cell.length_c   1.000
_cell.angle_alpha   90.00
_cell.angle_beta   90.00
_cell.angle_gamma   90.00
#
_symmetry.space_group_name_H-M   'P 1'
#
loop_
_entity.id
_entity.type
_entity.pdbx_description
1 polymer ?
#
loop_
_entity_poly.entity_id
_entity_poly.type
_entity_poly.pdbx_seq_one_letter_code
_entity_poly.pdbx_strand_id
1 'polypeptide(L)'
;MFSNISKKTFFLLPALFLSSYVIGAGAGSLTSAAAEGNWGLSFHEENTPPTANASTDELAQYDAYYMQDTDEKILYLTFDAGYENGNTEKILDVLKKHDVSAAFFVVGTYIESNPELVKRMCKDGHIVGNHTWHHPDMSQMSTLESFQKELTDVEKIYKETTGKDMV
;
A
#
# COMPACT_ATOMS: atom_id res chain seq x y z
N MET A 1 5.16 -26.39 -10.99
CA MET A 1 6.45 -26.86 -10.43
C MET A 1 7.15 -25.63 -9.88
N PHE A 2 6.77 -25.22 -8.66
CA PHE A 2 7.22 -23.98 -8.01
C PHE A 2 8.31 -24.34 -6.98
N SER A 3 9.52 -24.61 -7.43
CA SER A 3 10.65 -24.80 -6.53
C SER A 3 11.62 -23.65 -6.71
N ASN A 4 11.85 -22.92 -5.66
CA ASN A 4 12.78 -21.81 -5.42
C ASN A 4 12.16 -20.40 -5.46
N ILE A 5 11.18 -20.17 -4.57
CA ILE A 5 10.98 -18.82 -4.04
C ILE A 5 11.98 -18.68 -2.90
N SER A 6 13.00 -17.85 -3.09
CA SER A 6 14.00 -17.59 -2.06
C SER A 6 13.35 -16.98 -0.82
N LYS A 7 13.52 -17.63 0.32
CA LYS A 7 13.16 -17.08 1.64
C LYS A 7 14.12 -15.94 2.00
N LYS A 8 14.01 -14.81 1.37
CA LYS A 8 14.78 -13.63 1.78
C LYS A 8 13.86 -12.63 2.48
N THR A 9 14.30 -12.30 3.66
CA THR A 9 13.82 -11.32 4.61
C THR A 9 13.29 -10.08 3.92
N PHE A 10 12.04 -9.77 4.20
CA PHE A 10 11.41 -8.49 3.87
C PHE A 10 12.21 -7.40 4.58
N PHE A 11 13.05 -6.67 3.85
CA PHE A 11 13.55 -5.40 4.35
C PHE A 11 12.41 -4.40 4.26
N LEU A 12 12.00 -3.87 5.41
CA LEU A 12 11.07 -2.76 5.52
C LEU A 12 11.61 -1.59 4.71
N LEU A 13 11.06 -1.41 3.52
CA LEU A 13 10.97 -0.09 2.94
C LEU A 13 9.62 0.47 3.38
N PRO A 14 9.57 1.60 4.07
CA PRO A 14 8.30 2.21 4.40
C PRO A 14 7.59 2.57 3.10
N ALA A 15 6.51 1.86 2.79
CA ALA A 15 5.59 2.30 1.76
C ALA A 15 4.85 3.52 2.32
N LEU A 16 5.49 4.69 2.22
CA LEU A 16 4.82 5.94 2.47
C LEU A 16 3.91 6.23 1.28
N PHE A 17 2.62 6.12 1.52
CA PHE A 17 1.64 6.73 0.65
C PHE A 17 1.89 8.24 0.62
N LEU A 18 2.19 8.73 -0.55
CA LEU A 18 2.48 10.11 -0.78
C LEU A 18 1.29 10.98 -0.63
N SER A 19 1.35 11.75 0.43
CA SER A 19 0.78 13.08 0.41
C SER A 19 1.70 13.98 -0.42
N SER A 20 1.28 14.38 -1.62
CA SER A 20 1.96 15.41 -2.38
C SER A 20 1.88 16.74 -1.62
N TYR A 21 2.93 17.03 -0.87
CA TYR A 21 3.10 18.33 -0.20
C TYR A 21 3.67 19.31 -1.21
N VAL A 22 2.83 20.15 -1.79
CA VAL A 22 3.29 21.30 -2.58
C VAL A 22 3.36 22.50 -1.67
N ILE A 23 4.56 22.79 -1.12
CA ILE A 23 4.84 24.10 -0.55
C ILE A 23 5.19 25.03 -1.71
N GLY A 24 4.26 25.88 -2.06
CA GLY A 24 4.47 26.92 -3.04
C GLY A 24 5.33 28.08 -2.49
N ALA A 25 6.52 28.24 -3.02
CA ALA A 25 7.19 29.54 -3.10
C ALA A 25 8.10 29.54 -4.34
N GLY A 26 7.64 30.18 -5.39
CA GLY A 26 8.44 30.40 -6.60
C GLY A 26 7.62 30.17 -7.86
N ALA A 27 7.34 31.24 -8.59
CA ALA A 27 6.67 31.21 -9.88
C ALA A 27 7.52 30.49 -10.92
N GLY A 28 7.46 29.17 -10.94
CA GLY A 28 7.86 28.32 -12.03
C GLY A 28 6.61 27.58 -12.46
N SER A 29 6.24 27.73 -13.73
CA SER A 29 5.11 27.01 -14.31
C SER A 29 5.42 25.52 -14.24
N LEU A 30 4.98 24.88 -13.17
CA LEU A 30 4.85 23.44 -13.12
C LEU A 30 3.61 23.09 -13.95
N THR A 31 3.82 22.89 -15.24
CA THR A 31 2.88 22.09 -16.01
C THR A 31 3.02 20.67 -15.47
N SER A 32 2.35 20.39 -14.37
CA SER A 32 1.97 19.05 -14.01
C SER A 32 1.11 18.58 -15.18
N ALA A 33 1.67 17.79 -16.08
CA ALA A 33 0.88 16.88 -16.87
C ALA A 33 0.28 15.91 -15.86
N ALA A 34 -0.84 16.31 -15.25
CA ALA A 34 -1.71 15.38 -14.56
C ALA A 34 -2.03 14.32 -15.60
N ALA A 35 -1.49 13.13 -15.42
CA ALA A 35 -1.89 12.00 -16.23
C ALA A 35 -3.40 11.86 -16.04
N GLU A 36 -4.16 12.19 -17.09
CA GLU A 36 -5.58 11.91 -17.13
C GLU A 36 -5.73 10.40 -17.14
N GLY A 37 -5.81 9.79 -15.96
CA GLY A 37 -5.99 8.36 -15.86
C GLY A 37 -5.80 7.88 -14.42
N ASN A 38 -6.57 6.90 -14.04
CA ASN A 38 -6.39 6.21 -12.77
C ASN A 38 -5.02 5.50 -12.74
N TRP A 39 -4.39 5.47 -11.57
CA TRP A 39 -3.19 4.69 -11.34
C TRP A 39 -3.43 3.22 -11.71
N GLY A 40 -2.47 2.60 -12.37
CA GLY A 40 -2.56 1.19 -12.69
C GLY A 40 -1.26 0.62 -13.24
N LEU A 41 -1.15 -0.70 -13.11
CA LEU A 41 -0.05 -1.48 -13.66
C LEU A 41 -0.51 -2.19 -14.94
N SER A 42 0.38 -2.29 -15.91
CA SER A 42 0.17 -3.04 -17.15
C SER A 42 1.21 -4.15 -17.27
N PHE A 43 0.75 -5.36 -17.52
CA PHE A 43 1.58 -6.55 -17.72
C PHE A 43 1.55 -6.92 -19.19
N HIS A 44 2.67 -6.79 -19.89
CA HIS A 44 2.74 -6.95 -21.35
C HIS A 44 3.37 -8.27 -21.78
N GLU A 45 4.42 -8.69 -21.08
CA GLU A 45 5.22 -9.87 -21.43
C GLU A 45 5.51 -10.75 -20.21
N GLU A 46 5.61 -12.04 -20.42
CA GLU A 46 6.00 -12.96 -19.35
C GLU A 46 7.44 -12.69 -18.89
N ASN A 47 7.67 -12.77 -17.59
CA ASN A 47 8.98 -12.58 -16.94
C ASN A 47 9.56 -11.16 -17.09
N THR A 48 8.77 -10.17 -17.43
CA THR A 48 9.17 -8.76 -17.40
C THR A 48 8.46 -8.03 -16.26
N PRO A 49 9.10 -6.99 -15.68
CA PRO A 49 8.41 -6.11 -14.72
C PRO A 49 7.20 -5.43 -15.36
N PRO A 50 6.16 -5.11 -14.57
CA PRO A 50 5.04 -4.34 -15.07
C PRO A 50 5.47 -2.91 -15.43
N THR A 51 4.71 -2.27 -16.30
CA THR A 51 4.80 -0.83 -16.52
C THR A 51 3.68 -0.10 -15.79
N ALA A 52 3.93 1.14 -15.39
CA ALA A 52 2.94 2.00 -14.77
C ALA A 52 2.77 3.29 -15.59
N ASN A 53 1.76 4.08 -15.25
CA ASN A 53 1.54 5.39 -15.88
C ASN A 53 2.39 6.53 -15.26
N ALA A 54 3.31 6.20 -14.34
CA ALA A 54 4.41 7.05 -13.88
C ALA A 54 5.72 6.26 -13.90
N SER A 55 6.84 6.92 -14.13
CA SER A 55 8.15 6.26 -14.11
C SER A 55 8.61 5.96 -12.68
N THR A 56 9.52 4.98 -12.53
CA THR A 56 10.15 4.68 -11.25
C THR A 56 10.91 5.87 -10.68
N ASP A 57 11.58 6.67 -11.55
CA ASP A 57 12.34 7.85 -11.12
C ASP A 57 11.44 8.97 -10.60
N GLU A 58 10.25 9.16 -11.21
CA GLU A 58 9.24 10.10 -10.70
C GLU A 58 8.71 9.67 -9.35
N LEU A 59 8.40 8.40 -9.18
CA LEU A 59 7.84 7.86 -7.94
C LEU A 59 8.88 7.83 -6.81
N ALA A 60 10.14 7.55 -7.12
CA ALA A 60 11.23 7.49 -6.13
C ALA A 60 11.45 8.83 -5.41
N GLN A 61 11.15 9.97 -6.05
CA GLN A 61 11.19 11.29 -5.41
C GLN A 61 10.23 11.42 -4.22
N TYR A 62 9.30 10.51 -4.15
CA TYR A 62 8.24 10.47 -3.17
C TYR A 62 8.24 9.18 -2.35
N ASP A 63 9.29 8.41 -2.36
CA ASP A 63 9.39 7.09 -1.70
C ASP A 63 8.27 6.12 -2.11
N ALA A 64 7.76 6.27 -3.34
CA ALA A 64 6.73 5.42 -3.89
C ALA A 64 7.34 4.40 -4.88
N TYR A 65 6.89 3.15 -4.78
CA TYR A 65 7.46 2.05 -5.55
C TYR A 65 6.34 1.11 -6.04
N TYR A 66 6.47 0.59 -7.25
CA TYR A 66 5.61 -0.48 -7.80
C TYR A 66 6.41 -1.68 -8.29
N MET A 67 7.71 -1.55 -8.40
CA MET A 67 8.65 -2.62 -8.76
C MET A 67 10.01 -2.35 -8.10
N GLN A 68 10.81 -3.37 -8.01
CA GLN A 68 12.21 -3.27 -7.62
C GLN A 68 13.10 -3.47 -8.86
N ASP A 69 14.16 -2.69 -8.98
CA ASP A 69 15.19 -2.89 -10.00
C ASP A 69 16.10 -4.07 -9.58
N THR A 70 15.80 -5.24 -10.10
CA THR A 70 16.53 -6.48 -9.78
C THR A 70 16.33 -7.51 -10.87
N ASP A 71 17.37 -8.32 -11.11
CA ASP A 71 17.31 -9.51 -11.97
C ASP A 71 16.77 -10.75 -11.20
N GLU A 72 16.52 -10.63 -9.90
CA GLU A 72 15.96 -11.71 -9.10
C GLU A 72 14.46 -11.86 -9.37
N LYS A 73 13.97 -13.10 -9.40
CA LYS A 73 12.54 -13.40 -9.53
C LYS A 73 11.85 -13.19 -8.18
N ILE A 74 11.47 -11.95 -7.90
CA ILE A 74 10.80 -11.52 -6.66
C ILE A 74 9.38 -11.06 -7.00
N LEU A 75 8.43 -11.46 -6.18
CA LEU A 75 7.04 -10.99 -6.24
C LEU A 75 6.65 -10.38 -4.89
N TYR A 76 6.14 -9.17 -4.92
CA TYR A 76 5.57 -8.49 -3.77
C TYR A 76 4.04 -8.60 -3.83
N LEU A 77 3.45 -9.19 -2.80
CA LEU A 77 1.99 -9.33 -2.72
C LEU A 77 1.41 -8.19 -1.89
N THR A 78 0.48 -7.46 -2.49
CA THR A 78 -0.29 -6.41 -1.82
C THR A 78 -1.79 -6.70 -1.94
N PHE A 79 -2.54 -6.40 -0.90
CA PHE A 79 -3.98 -6.56 -0.82
C PHE A 79 -4.61 -5.26 -0.30
N ASP A 80 -5.51 -4.67 -1.07
CA ASP A 80 -6.31 -3.55 -0.63
C ASP A 80 -7.60 -4.09 -0.01
N ALA A 81 -7.84 -3.75 1.25
CA ALA A 81 -8.94 -4.30 2.04
C ALA A 81 -9.88 -3.18 2.52
N GLY A 82 -10.94 -2.96 1.75
CA GLY A 82 -11.98 -1.99 2.08
C GLY A 82 -13.24 -2.62 2.66
N TYR A 83 -13.47 -3.90 2.38
CA TYR A 83 -14.68 -4.63 2.77
C TYR A 83 -14.39 -6.12 2.98
N GLU A 84 -14.93 -6.73 4.05
CA GLU A 84 -14.80 -8.16 4.31
C GLU A 84 -15.98 -8.94 3.73
N ASN A 85 -15.66 -9.94 2.94
CA ASN A 85 -16.65 -10.82 2.30
C ASN A 85 -16.39 -12.32 2.57
N GLY A 86 -15.61 -12.64 3.61
CA GLY A 86 -15.27 -14.01 3.99
C GLY A 86 -14.05 -14.58 3.26
N ASN A 87 -13.27 -13.75 2.57
CA ASN A 87 -12.08 -14.19 1.84
C ASN A 87 -10.77 -13.92 2.60
N THR A 88 -10.69 -12.88 3.41
CA THR A 88 -9.44 -12.47 4.06
C THR A 88 -8.87 -13.58 4.95
N GLU A 89 -9.71 -14.28 5.71
CA GLU A 89 -9.25 -15.38 6.55
C GLU A 89 -8.60 -16.50 5.73
N LYS A 90 -9.22 -16.85 4.58
CA LYS A 90 -8.70 -17.87 3.67
C LYS A 90 -7.38 -17.45 3.01
N ILE A 91 -7.25 -16.17 2.67
CA ILE A 91 -6.00 -15.61 2.14
C ILE A 91 -4.90 -15.72 3.18
N LEU A 92 -5.16 -15.32 4.42
CA LEU A 92 -4.21 -15.44 5.53
C LEU A 92 -3.80 -16.89 5.79
N ASP A 93 -4.75 -17.84 5.69
CA ASP A 93 -4.44 -19.27 5.83
C ASP A 93 -3.48 -19.77 4.73
N VAL A 94 -3.71 -19.35 3.49
CA VAL A 94 -2.85 -19.72 2.37
C VAL A 94 -1.47 -19.10 2.50
N LEU A 95 -1.37 -17.81 2.82
CA LEU A 95 -0.10 -17.13 3.04
C LEU A 95 0.71 -17.81 4.14
N LYS A 96 0.05 -18.11 5.27
CA LYS A 96 0.68 -18.83 6.39
C LYS A 96 1.14 -20.22 6.01
N LYS A 97 0.31 -21.00 5.29
CA LYS A 97 0.68 -22.34 4.80
C LYS A 97 1.92 -22.34 3.93
N HIS A 98 2.13 -21.28 3.17
CA HIS A 98 3.27 -21.16 2.25
C HIS A 98 4.43 -20.35 2.83
N ASP A 99 4.34 -19.88 4.08
CA ASP A 99 5.34 -19.05 4.76
C ASP A 99 5.65 -17.78 3.93
N VAL A 100 4.60 -17.12 3.46
CA VAL A 100 4.68 -15.91 2.62
C VAL A 100 4.13 -14.72 3.39
N SER A 101 4.92 -13.65 3.50
CA SER A 101 4.46 -12.36 4.00
C SER A 101 3.89 -11.51 2.86
N ALA A 102 2.92 -10.66 3.18
CA ALA A 102 2.28 -9.73 2.26
C ALA A 102 2.05 -8.38 2.94
N ALA A 103 1.70 -7.35 2.17
CA ALA A 103 1.21 -6.09 2.69
C ALA A 103 -0.31 -6.00 2.48
N PHE A 104 -1.03 -5.63 3.54
CA PHE A 104 -2.46 -5.36 3.51
C PHE A 104 -2.68 -3.87 3.75
N PHE A 105 -3.18 -3.16 2.75
CA PHE A 105 -3.61 -1.78 2.90
C PHE A 105 -5.08 -1.76 3.30
N VAL A 106 -5.35 -1.32 4.52
CA VAL A 106 -6.68 -1.42 5.12
C VAL A 106 -7.29 -0.04 5.33
N VAL A 107 -8.58 0.11 5.00
CA VAL A 107 -9.31 1.33 5.34
C VAL A 107 -9.71 1.35 6.82
N GLY A 108 -9.93 2.55 7.38
CA GLY A 108 -10.31 2.68 8.79
C GLY A 108 -11.58 1.92 9.16
N THR A 109 -12.59 1.96 8.29
CA THR A 109 -13.85 1.22 8.46
C THR A 109 -13.67 -0.31 8.45
N TYR A 110 -12.65 -0.82 7.74
CA TYR A 110 -12.31 -2.24 7.78
C TYR A 110 -11.72 -2.63 9.13
N ILE A 111 -10.81 -1.82 9.69
CA ILE A 111 -10.20 -2.06 11.02
C ILE A 111 -11.29 -2.08 12.10
N GLU A 112 -12.21 -1.09 12.05
CA GLU A 112 -13.31 -0.99 12.99
C GLU A 112 -14.23 -2.22 12.96
N SER A 113 -14.55 -2.70 11.76
CA SER A 113 -15.47 -3.82 11.57
C SER A 113 -14.82 -5.19 11.77
N ASN A 114 -13.50 -5.31 11.55
CA ASN A 114 -12.78 -6.59 11.54
C ASN A 114 -11.48 -6.56 12.36
N PRO A 115 -11.50 -6.10 13.63
CA PRO A 115 -10.29 -5.92 14.42
C PRO A 115 -9.48 -7.21 14.59
N GLU A 116 -10.13 -8.36 14.67
CA GLU A 116 -9.46 -9.64 14.86
C GLU A 116 -8.68 -10.10 13.62
N LEU A 117 -9.17 -9.79 12.41
CA LEU A 117 -8.43 -10.04 11.18
C LEU A 117 -7.20 -9.16 11.09
N VAL A 118 -7.30 -7.89 11.48
CA VAL A 118 -6.15 -6.96 11.50
C VAL A 118 -5.10 -7.41 12.52
N LYS A 119 -5.51 -7.82 13.72
CA LYS A 119 -4.60 -8.43 14.72
C LYS A 119 -3.93 -9.69 14.17
N ARG A 120 -4.69 -10.52 13.45
CA ARG A 120 -4.16 -11.73 12.83
C ARG A 120 -3.13 -11.41 11.75
N MET A 121 -3.37 -10.43 10.88
CA MET A 121 -2.39 -9.95 9.90
C MET A 121 -1.06 -9.61 10.58
N CYS A 122 -1.10 -8.81 11.66
CA CYS A 122 0.09 -8.45 12.43
C CYS A 122 0.77 -9.64 13.09
N LYS A 123 -0.01 -10.61 13.62
CA LYS A 123 0.50 -11.80 14.28
C LYS A 123 1.16 -12.77 13.32
N ASP A 124 0.61 -12.92 12.14
CA ASP A 124 1.13 -13.80 11.09
C ASP A 124 2.31 -13.16 10.31
N GLY A 125 2.74 -11.94 10.68
CA GLY A 125 3.96 -11.30 10.15
C GLY A 125 3.74 -10.51 8.86
N HIS A 126 2.50 -10.14 8.57
CA HIS A 126 2.17 -9.28 7.45
C HIS A 126 2.35 -7.80 7.81
N ILE A 127 2.61 -6.97 6.80
CA ILE A 127 2.57 -5.52 6.92
C ILE A 127 1.10 -5.08 6.82
N VAL A 128 0.69 -4.17 7.71
CA VAL A 128 -0.61 -3.52 7.63
C VAL A 128 -0.38 -2.04 7.38
N GLY A 129 -0.76 -1.57 6.20
CA GLY A 129 -0.59 -0.21 5.74
C GLY A 129 -1.90 0.59 5.72
N ASN A 130 -1.74 1.91 5.68
CA ASN A 130 -2.84 2.86 5.68
C ASN A 130 -3.46 2.99 4.30
N HIS A 131 -4.78 2.77 4.19
CA HIS A 131 -5.53 2.94 2.94
C HIS A 131 -6.62 4.02 3.06
N THR A 132 -6.38 5.05 3.89
CA THR A 132 -7.32 6.09 4.27
C THR A 132 -8.51 5.56 5.09
N TRP A 133 -9.32 6.47 5.64
CA TRP A 133 -10.48 6.03 6.45
C TRP A 133 -11.65 5.55 5.59
N HIS A 134 -12.01 6.32 4.54
CA HIS A 134 -13.18 6.08 3.69
C HIS A 134 -12.84 5.74 2.23
N HIS A 135 -11.56 5.72 1.88
CA HIS A 135 -11.09 5.56 0.51
C HIS A 135 -11.63 6.64 -0.46
N PRO A 136 -11.57 7.94 -0.11
CA PRO A 136 -11.96 8.98 -1.03
C PRO A 136 -10.94 9.16 -2.15
N ASP A 137 -11.31 9.85 -3.20
CA ASP A 137 -10.32 10.39 -4.14
C ASP A 137 -9.51 11.50 -3.43
N MET A 138 -8.32 11.16 -2.97
CA MET A 138 -7.45 12.05 -2.20
C MET A 138 -7.04 13.29 -2.99
N SER A 139 -7.05 13.25 -4.33
CA SER A 139 -6.76 14.40 -5.19
C SER A 139 -7.85 15.46 -5.15
N GLN A 140 -9.07 15.08 -4.76
CA GLN A 140 -10.23 15.96 -4.66
C GLN A 140 -10.44 16.53 -3.25
N MET A 141 -9.56 16.22 -2.31
CA MET A 141 -9.67 16.73 -0.94
C MET A 141 -9.48 18.25 -0.91
N SER A 142 -10.44 18.96 -0.34
CA SER A 142 -10.50 20.44 -0.40
C SER A 142 -9.54 21.14 0.57
N THR A 143 -9.10 20.47 1.62
CA THR A 143 -8.22 21.04 2.65
C THR A 143 -7.17 20.04 3.09
N LEU A 144 -6.00 20.56 3.53
CA LEU A 144 -4.95 19.74 4.13
C LEU A 144 -5.44 19.02 5.39
N GLU A 145 -6.29 19.68 6.18
CA GLU A 145 -6.87 19.09 7.40
C GLU A 145 -7.72 17.85 7.08
N SER A 146 -8.62 17.93 6.10
CA SER A 146 -9.43 16.79 5.70
C SER A 146 -8.57 15.67 5.12
N PHE A 147 -7.54 16.00 4.34
CA PHE A 147 -6.58 15.05 3.83
C PHE A 147 -5.83 14.32 4.95
N GLN A 148 -5.26 15.07 5.90
CA GLN A 148 -4.54 14.50 7.04
C GLN A 148 -5.46 13.64 7.90
N LYS A 149 -6.70 14.05 8.11
CA LYS A 149 -7.66 13.31 8.92
C LYS A 149 -7.95 11.91 8.38
N GLU A 150 -8.07 11.74 7.07
CA GLU A 150 -8.23 10.43 6.43
C GLU A 150 -7.09 9.46 6.75
N LEU A 151 -5.89 9.97 6.98
CA LEU A 151 -4.72 9.15 7.31
C LEU A 151 -4.59 8.95 8.83
N THR A 152 -4.63 10.03 9.60
CA THR A 152 -4.36 9.98 11.05
C THR A 152 -5.43 9.22 11.83
N ASP A 153 -6.68 9.24 11.38
CA ASP A 153 -7.74 8.48 12.03
C ASP A 153 -7.52 6.95 11.86
N VAL A 154 -6.99 6.52 10.71
CA VAL A 154 -6.62 5.11 10.48
C VAL A 154 -5.47 4.69 11.38
N GLU A 155 -4.42 5.51 11.48
CA GLU A 155 -3.27 5.25 12.36
C GLU A 155 -3.72 5.11 13.82
N LYS A 156 -4.65 5.97 14.24
CA LYS A 156 -5.20 5.95 15.60
C LYS A 156 -5.95 4.66 15.90
N ILE A 157 -6.94 4.30 15.06
CA ILE A 157 -7.72 3.06 15.28
C ILE A 157 -6.86 1.81 15.16
N TYR A 158 -5.87 1.81 14.29
CA TYR A 158 -4.90 0.72 14.20
C TYR A 158 -4.11 0.56 15.49
N LYS A 159 -3.60 1.66 16.05
CA LYS A 159 -2.87 1.64 17.31
C LYS A 159 -3.76 1.18 18.47
N GLU A 160 -5.01 1.65 18.53
CA GLU A 160 -5.99 1.21 19.52
C GLU A 160 -6.29 -0.30 19.39
N THR A 161 -6.35 -0.81 18.18
CA THR A 161 -6.65 -2.21 17.89
C THR A 161 -5.48 -3.15 18.15
N THR A 162 -4.28 -2.77 17.75
CA THR A 162 -3.11 -3.67 17.72
C THR A 162 -2.08 -3.38 18.81
N GLY A 163 -2.11 -2.19 19.40
CA GLY A 163 -1.08 -1.66 20.31
C GLY A 163 0.22 -1.24 19.62
N LYS A 164 0.25 -1.21 18.27
CA LYS A 164 1.43 -0.88 17.47
C LYS A 164 1.19 0.40 16.67
N ASP A 165 2.26 1.10 16.34
CA ASP A 165 2.20 2.16 15.36
C ASP A 165 2.10 1.55 13.94
N MET A 166 1.34 2.21 13.04
CA MET A 166 1.23 1.82 11.65
C MET A 166 2.52 2.22 10.92
N VAL A 167 2.99 1.40 10.00
CA VAL A 167 4.19 1.64 9.20
C VAL A 167 3.83 2.18 7.83
#